data_0c7597634cfb7ca0f4b87bfa0f2652a8
#
_entry.id   0c7597634cfb7ca0f4b87bfa0f2652a8
#
_cell.length_a   1.000
_cell.length_b   1.000
_cell.length_c   1.000
_cell.angle_alpha   90.00
_cell.angle_beta   90.00
_cell.angle_gamma   90.00
#
_symmetry.space_group_name_H-M   'P 1'
#
loop_
_entity.id
_entity.type
_entity.pdbx_description
1 polymer ?
#
loop_
_entity_poly.entity_id
_entity_poly.type
_entity_poly.pdbx_seq_one_letter_code
_entity_poly.pdbx_strand_id
1 'polypeptide(L)'
;MRKLVTALSGIATALFCVQILAQDIPDTIAVTSSIFDHHGTVPEENSAYGDNTSIDLSWSNLPAGTVQLAMICDDPKVVEIGMMPEPFVHWVVYNIPASASGLPPGMPADAQVSLAGLEGTINGLNGTRRSGYFGPRPPVNGELHAYHFRVYALDSDLGLEAGLNKAQLLEAIDGHVLATGMLMGHYERKE
;
A
#
# COMPACT_ATOMS: atom_id res chain seq x y z
N MET A 1 21.49 -77.52 8.66
CA MET A 1 21.10 -76.49 7.70
C MET A 1 20.39 -75.39 8.45
N ARG A 2 21.09 -74.26 8.75
CA ARG A 2 20.58 -73.09 9.46
C ARG A 2 20.14 -72.06 8.39
N LYS A 3 18.84 -71.72 8.38
CA LYS A 3 18.31 -70.67 7.53
C LYS A 3 18.53 -69.30 8.22
N LEU A 4 19.32 -68.44 7.54
CA LEU A 4 19.44 -67.04 7.91
C LEU A 4 18.16 -66.30 7.47
N VAL A 5 17.50 -65.58 8.40
CA VAL A 5 16.41 -64.68 8.13
C VAL A 5 16.97 -63.26 8.18
N THR A 6 17.07 -62.60 7.04
CA THR A 6 17.50 -61.20 6.92
C THR A 6 16.28 -60.31 7.15
N ALA A 7 16.25 -59.53 8.22
CA ALA A 7 15.25 -58.51 8.48
C ALA A 7 15.67 -57.21 7.73
N LEU A 8 14.82 -56.79 6.75
CA LEU A 8 14.91 -55.45 6.17
C LEU A 8 14.22 -54.47 7.11
N SER A 9 15.01 -53.54 7.67
CA SER A 9 14.50 -52.41 8.43
C SER A 9 14.21 -51.27 7.44
N GLY A 10 12.94 -51.02 7.16
CA GLY A 10 12.49 -49.86 6.34
C GLY A 10 12.43 -48.62 7.21
N ILE A 11 13.27 -47.63 6.91
CA ILE A 11 13.23 -46.30 7.50
C ILE A 11 12.14 -45.49 6.73
N ALA A 12 11.02 -45.28 7.38
CA ALA A 12 9.97 -44.40 6.86
C ALA A 12 10.37 -42.95 7.14
N THR A 13 10.79 -42.23 6.13
CA THR A 13 11.05 -40.78 6.19
C THR A 13 9.67 -40.07 6.14
N ALA A 14 9.20 -39.58 7.28
CA ALA A 14 8.03 -38.73 7.35
C ALA A 14 8.37 -37.35 6.78
N LEU A 15 7.84 -37.02 5.58
CA LEU A 15 7.84 -35.64 5.06
C LEU A 15 6.85 -34.83 5.91
N PHE A 16 7.40 -33.99 6.79
CA PHE A 16 6.61 -32.92 7.41
C PHE A 16 6.38 -31.83 6.37
N CYS A 17 5.18 -31.82 5.80
CA CYS A 17 4.72 -30.70 4.98
C CYS A 17 4.33 -29.56 5.95
N VAL A 18 5.23 -28.59 6.14
CA VAL A 18 4.90 -27.35 6.86
C VAL A 18 3.95 -26.57 5.97
N GLN A 19 2.67 -26.61 6.29
CA GLN A 19 1.68 -25.69 5.71
C GLN A 19 1.94 -24.32 6.33
N ILE A 20 2.55 -23.43 5.56
CA ILE A 20 2.58 -21.99 5.88
C ILE A 20 1.13 -21.53 5.69
N LEU A 21 0.42 -21.37 6.80
CA LEU A 21 -0.86 -20.69 6.80
C LEU A 21 -0.56 -19.23 6.48
N ALA A 22 -1.09 -18.71 5.38
CA ALA A 22 -1.11 -17.29 5.12
C ALA A 22 -1.78 -16.62 6.34
N GLN A 23 -1.05 -15.81 7.07
CA GLN A 23 -1.62 -15.07 8.20
C GLN A 23 -2.53 -14.00 7.62
N ASP A 24 -3.79 -14.00 8.06
CA ASP A 24 -4.70 -12.89 7.74
C ASP A 24 -4.15 -11.62 8.38
N ILE A 25 -3.74 -10.67 7.55
CA ILE A 25 -3.23 -9.38 8.00
C ILE A 25 -4.43 -8.55 8.50
N PRO A 26 -4.47 -8.14 9.78
CA PRO A 26 -5.59 -7.40 10.31
C PRO A 26 -5.68 -5.99 9.73
N ASP A 27 -6.91 -5.55 9.41
CA ASP A 27 -7.21 -4.19 8.94
C ASP A 27 -7.64 -3.34 10.15
N THR A 28 -6.67 -2.93 10.98
CA THR A 28 -6.90 -2.29 12.30
C THR A 28 -6.39 -0.86 12.38
N ILE A 29 -5.60 -0.39 11.41
CA ILE A 29 -5.11 0.99 11.39
C ILE A 29 -6.27 1.91 11.01
N ALA A 30 -6.60 2.86 11.87
CA ALA A 30 -7.54 3.90 11.51
C ALA A 30 -6.84 4.92 10.61
N VAL A 31 -7.32 5.12 9.38
CA VAL A 31 -6.79 6.08 8.42
C VAL A 31 -7.86 7.12 8.12
N THR A 32 -7.50 8.40 8.27
CA THR A 32 -8.41 9.54 8.09
C THR A 32 -7.74 10.66 7.30
N SER A 33 -8.54 11.62 6.82
CA SER A 33 -8.09 12.89 6.26
C SER A 33 -8.92 14.03 6.88
N SER A 34 -8.38 15.23 6.92
CA SER A 34 -9.15 16.42 7.29
C SER A 34 -9.96 16.98 6.11
N ILE A 35 -9.68 16.49 4.89
CA ILE A 35 -10.24 17.00 3.64
C ILE A 35 -11.59 16.34 3.32
N PHE A 36 -11.72 15.01 3.57
CA PHE A 36 -12.95 14.26 3.36
C PHE A 36 -13.05 13.06 4.29
N ASP A 37 -14.27 12.68 4.64
CA ASP A 37 -14.55 11.46 5.41
C ASP A 37 -14.46 10.21 4.56
N HIS A 38 -14.32 9.05 5.19
CA HIS A 38 -14.35 7.76 4.50
C HIS A 38 -15.61 7.63 3.64
N HIS A 39 -15.46 7.29 2.37
CA HIS A 39 -16.45 7.38 1.31
C HIS A 39 -16.89 8.80 0.90
N GLY A 40 -16.20 9.84 1.36
CA GLY A 40 -16.44 11.21 0.95
C GLY A 40 -15.90 11.52 -0.45
N THR A 41 -16.20 12.73 -0.92
CA THR A 41 -15.74 13.21 -2.23
C THR A 41 -14.37 13.84 -2.11
N VAL A 42 -13.42 13.40 -2.94
CA VAL A 42 -12.12 14.07 -3.11
C VAL A 42 -12.38 15.42 -3.81
N PRO A 43 -11.96 16.57 -3.24
CA PRO A 43 -12.16 17.87 -3.87
C PRO A 43 -11.43 18.02 -5.20
N GLU A 44 -11.93 18.91 -6.06
CA GLU A 44 -11.34 19.18 -7.39
C GLU A 44 -9.89 19.61 -7.31
N GLU A 45 -9.52 20.42 -6.30
CA GLU A 45 -8.15 20.90 -6.06
C GLU A 45 -7.15 19.77 -5.83
N ASN A 46 -7.63 18.63 -5.29
CA ASN A 46 -6.82 17.42 -5.07
C ASN A 46 -6.84 16.49 -6.29
N SER A 47 -7.60 16.80 -7.34
CA SER A 47 -7.63 16.03 -8.58
C SER A 47 -6.57 16.53 -9.58
N ALA A 48 -6.24 15.72 -10.58
CA ALA A 48 -5.37 16.13 -11.69
C ALA A 48 -6.06 17.05 -12.69
N TYR A 49 -7.30 17.43 -12.44
CA TYR A 49 -8.01 18.49 -13.15
C TYR A 49 -7.90 19.85 -12.45
N GLY A 50 -7.65 19.87 -11.13
CA GLY A 50 -7.36 21.03 -10.33
C GLY A 50 -5.86 21.23 -10.11
N ASP A 51 -5.50 21.59 -8.89
CA ASP A 51 -4.10 21.91 -8.51
C ASP A 51 -3.22 20.66 -8.35
N ASN A 52 -3.81 19.46 -8.36
CA ASN A 52 -3.12 18.19 -8.13
C ASN A 52 -2.36 18.14 -6.78
N THR A 53 -2.88 18.85 -5.78
CA THR A 53 -2.31 18.88 -4.44
C THR A 53 -2.65 17.58 -3.69
N SER A 54 -1.66 16.89 -3.12
CA SER A 54 -1.94 15.68 -2.34
C SER A 54 -2.79 16.00 -1.12
N ILE A 55 -3.68 15.06 -0.75
CA ILE A 55 -4.45 15.15 0.49
C ILE A 55 -3.55 14.95 1.71
N ASP A 56 -3.99 15.41 2.89
CA ASP A 56 -3.43 14.96 4.14
C ASP A 56 -3.93 13.55 4.48
N LEU A 57 -3.10 12.80 5.17
CA LEU A 57 -3.49 11.53 5.79
C LEU A 57 -3.06 11.54 7.25
N SER A 58 -3.91 11.01 8.12
CA SER A 58 -3.58 10.74 9.50
C SER A 58 -3.90 9.30 9.83
N TRP A 59 -3.10 8.68 10.70
CA TRP A 59 -3.33 7.31 11.13
C TRP A 59 -3.13 7.13 12.62
N SER A 60 -3.82 6.13 13.18
CA SER A 60 -3.73 5.73 14.56
C SER A 60 -3.92 4.21 14.68
N ASN A 61 -3.79 3.70 15.92
CA ASN A 61 -3.90 2.26 16.22
C ASN A 61 -2.84 1.40 15.51
N LEU A 62 -1.62 1.93 15.34
CA LEU A 62 -0.52 1.13 14.85
C LEU A 62 -0.23 -0.01 15.83
N PRO A 63 -0.02 -1.26 15.34
CA PRO A 63 0.32 -2.37 16.20
C PRO A 63 1.68 -2.17 16.90
N ALA A 64 1.83 -2.77 18.06
CA ALA A 64 3.14 -2.82 18.73
C ALA A 64 4.15 -3.54 17.82
N GLY A 65 5.38 -3.02 17.77
CA GLY A 65 6.42 -3.55 16.89
C GLY A 65 6.46 -2.92 15.52
N THR A 66 5.58 -1.94 15.21
CA THR A 66 5.70 -1.16 13.98
C THR A 66 7.01 -0.38 13.98
N VAL A 67 7.84 -0.59 12.96
CA VAL A 67 9.14 0.05 12.74
C VAL A 67 9.05 1.09 11.63
N GLN A 68 8.32 0.76 10.57
CA GLN A 68 8.17 1.59 9.37
C GLN A 68 6.74 1.50 8.83
N LEU A 69 6.36 2.45 7.98
CA LEU A 69 5.08 2.45 7.27
C LEU A 69 5.29 2.60 5.77
N ALA A 70 4.31 2.08 5.02
CA ALA A 70 4.16 2.34 3.60
C ALA A 70 2.71 2.73 3.31
N MET A 71 2.49 3.46 2.22
CA MET A 71 1.16 3.86 1.75
C MET A 71 1.06 3.73 0.23
N ILE A 72 -0.06 3.20 -0.23
CA ILE A 72 -0.39 3.11 -1.67
C ILE A 72 -1.79 3.69 -1.87
N CYS A 73 -1.92 4.60 -2.85
CA CYS A 73 -3.21 5.02 -3.36
C CYS A 73 -3.42 4.47 -4.75
N ASP A 74 -4.53 3.76 -4.97
CA ASP A 74 -4.91 3.25 -6.28
C ASP A 74 -6.41 3.37 -6.57
N ASP A 75 -6.75 3.22 -7.85
CA ASP A 75 -8.11 3.24 -8.38
C ASP A 75 -8.44 1.88 -9.01
N PRO A 76 -9.13 0.98 -8.29
CA PRO A 76 -9.55 -0.31 -8.82
C PRO A 76 -10.74 -0.21 -9.79
N LYS A 77 -11.49 0.91 -9.80
CA LYS A 77 -12.65 1.08 -10.67
C LYS A 77 -12.30 0.95 -12.15
N VAL A 78 -11.10 1.35 -12.56
CA VAL A 78 -10.62 1.20 -13.94
C VAL A 78 -10.60 -0.27 -14.41
N VAL A 79 -10.42 -1.22 -13.49
CA VAL A 79 -10.48 -2.66 -13.78
C VAL A 79 -11.93 -3.14 -13.87
N GLU A 80 -12.78 -2.71 -12.93
CA GLU A 80 -14.19 -3.10 -12.86
C GLU A 80 -14.95 -2.73 -14.14
N ILE A 81 -14.63 -1.55 -14.70
CA ILE A 81 -15.26 -1.05 -15.94
C ILE A 81 -14.48 -1.44 -17.21
N GLY A 82 -13.46 -2.28 -17.11
CA GLY A 82 -12.71 -2.80 -18.24
C GLY A 82 -11.79 -1.80 -18.95
N MET A 83 -11.45 -0.67 -18.31
CA MET A 83 -10.53 0.32 -18.89
C MET A 83 -9.07 -0.12 -18.84
N MET A 84 -8.67 -0.81 -17.77
CA MET A 84 -7.30 -1.26 -17.54
C MET A 84 -7.28 -2.69 -16.97
N PRO A 85 -6.23 -3.46 -17.20
CA PRO A 85 -6.09 -4.81 -16.63
C PRO A 85 -5.76 -4.82 -15.14
N GLU A 86 -5.24 -3.69 -14.60
CA GLU A 86 -4.82 -3.53 -13.20
C GLU A 86 -5.26 -2.16 -12.68
N PRO A 87 -5.41 -1.98 -11.34
CA PRO A 87 -5.72 -0.70 -10.73
C PRO A 87 -4.70 0.38 -11.12
N PHE A 88 -5.19 1.57 -11.45
CA PHE A 88 -4.29 2.69 -11.72
C PHE A 88 -3.70 3.22 -10.41
N VAL A 89 -2.38 3.33 -10.36
CA VAL A 89 -1.65 3.75 -9.16
C VAL A 89 -1.52 5.28 -9.14
N HIS A 90 -2.06 5.90 -8.11
CA HIS A 90 -2.06 7.36 -7.93
C HIS A 90 -0.91 7.85 -7.07
N TRP A 91 -0.51 7.07 -6.06
CA TRP A 91 0.55 7.47 -5.14
C TRP A 91 1.17 6.25 -4.47
N VAL A 92 2.48 6.27 -4.31
CA VAL A 92 3.26 5.25 -3.58
C VAL A 92 4.20 5.99 -2.65
N VAL A 93 4.14 5.70 -1.34
CA VAL A 93 5.04 6.29 -0.33
C VAL A 93 5.53 5.17 0.58
N TYR A 94 6.81 5.14 0.87
CA TYR A 94 7.41 4.12 1.73
C TYR A 94 8.58 4.66 2.54
N ASN A 95 9.18 3.83 3.40
CA ASN A 95 10.16 4.24 4.40
C ASN A 95 9.64 5.36 5.31
N ILE A 96 8.33 5.38 5.58
CA ILE A 96 7.73 6.38 6.46
C ILE A 96 8.10 5.98 7.89
N PRO A 97 8.70 6.87 8.71
CA PRO A 97 9.01 6.55 10.10
C PRO A 97 7.76 6.20 10.91
N ALA A 98 7.83 5.17 11.77
CA ALA A 98 6.72 4.79 12.64
C ALA A 98 6.31 5.91 13.64
N SER A 99 7.18 6.88 13.88
CA SER A 99 6.88 8.08 14.68
C SER A 99 5.99 9.10 13.97
N ALA A 100 5.86 9.00 12.64
CA ALA A 100 4.97 9.87 11.88
C ALA A 100 3.52 9.48 12.14
N SER A 101 2.68 10.47 12.45
CA SER A 101 1.23 10.28 12.65
C SER A 101 0.40 10.53 11.38
N GLY A 102 1.05 10.85 10.25
CA GLY A 102 0.38 11.16 8.99
C GLY A 102 1.32 11.70 7.93
N LEU A 103 0.75 12.03 6.77
CA LEU A 103 1.36 12.80 5.70
C LEU A 103 0.66 14.16 5.62
N PRO A 104 1.38 15.29 5.54
CA PRO A 104 0.74 16.59 5.38
C PRO A 104 0.12 16.74 3.98
N PRO A 105 -0.81 17.69 3.79
CA PRO A 105 -1.28 18.04 2.45
C PRO A 105 -0.15 18.68 1.64
N GLY A 106 -0.20 18.56 0.31
CA GLY A 106 0.77 19.17 -0.57
C GLY A 106 2.18 18.58 -0.43
N MET A 107 2.30 17.28 -0.22
CA MET A 107 3.59 16.57 -0.22
C MET A 107 4.40 16.89 -1.48
N PRO A 108 5.72 17.14 -1.36
CA PRO A 108 6.57 17.36 -2.54
C PRO A 108 6.54 16.13 -3.46
N ALA A 109 6.65 16.35 -4.77
CA ALA A 109 6.68 15.28 -5.75
C ALA A 109 8.06 14.63 -5.92
N ASP A 110 9.09 15.18 -5.26
CA ASP A 110 10.46 14.64 -5.31
C ASP A 110 10.49 13.19 -4.79
N ALA A 111 11.38 12.37 -5.35
CA ALA A 111 11.53 10.99 -4.93
C ALA A 111 11.91 10.88 -3.45
N GLN A 112 12.81 11.75 -2.97
CA GLN A 112 13.16 11.83 -1.55
C GLN A 112 12.42 12.99 -0.88
N VAL A 113 11.69 12.66 0.18
CA VAL A 113 10.90 13.64 0.93
C VAL A 113 11.80 14.35 1.94
N SER A 114 11.85 15.68 1.86
CA SER A 114 12.65 16.54 2.75
C SER A 114 11.71 17.35 3.67
N LEU A 115 10.96 16.66 4.51
CA LEU A 115 10.05 17.24 5.50
C LEU A 115 10.39 16.76 6.91
N ALA A 116 10.32 17.67 7.88
CA ALA A 116 10.56 17.34 9.28
C ALA A 116 9.57 16.26 9.78
N GLY A 117 10.10 15.23 10.44
CA GLY A 117 9.33 14.08 10.93
C GLY A 117 9.04 13.01 9.87
N LEU A 118 9.48 13.23 8.61
CA LEU A 118 9.38 12.29 7.50
C LEU A 118 10.76 11.97 6.89
N GLU A 119 11.80 12.07 7.69
CA GLU A 119 13.17 11.80 7.26
C GLU A 119 13.30 10.37 6.72
N GLY A 120 13.88 10.23 5.54
CA GLY A 120 14.05 8.94 4.85
C GLY A 120 12.83 8.48 4.05
N THR A 121 11.69 9.17 4.15
CA THR A 121 10.49 8.85 3.35
C THR A 121 10.76 9.04 1.87
N ILE A 122 10.23 8.12 1.08
CA ILE A 122 10.38 8.08 -0.37
C ILE A 122 9.01 8.08 -1.05
N ASN A 123 8.86 8.92 -2.07
CA ASN A 123 7.81 8.80 -3.07
C ASN A 123 8.25 7.81 -4.15
N GLY A 124 7.52 6.70 -4.27
CA GLY A 124 7.69 5.74 -5.35
C GLY A 124 7.04 6.20 -6.66
N LEU A 125 7.09 5.35 -7.67
CA LEU A 125 6.56 5.63 -8.99
C LEU A 125 5.06 5.35 -9.06
N ASN A 126 4.30 6.35 -9.46
CA ASN A 126 2.86 6.23 -9.75
C ASN A 126 2.61 5.67 -11.16
N GLY A 127 1.35 5.52 -11.56
CA GLY A 127 0.94 4.99 -12.86
C GLY A 127 1.40 5.80 -14.07
N THR A 128 1.84 7.06 -13.87
CA THR A 128 2.46 7.89 -14.92
C THR A 128 3.98 7.71 -14.99
N ARG A 129 4.55 6.82 -14.17
CA ARG A 129 5.99 6.59 -13.99
C ARG A 129 6.75 7.79 -13.43
N ARG A 130 6.09 8.62 -12.65
CA ARG A 130 6.67 9.75 -11.93
C ARG A 130 6.55 9.52 -10.44
N SER A 131 7.46 10.10 -9.67
CA SER A 131 7.36 10.13 -8.21
C SER A 131 6.26 11.08 -7.76
N GLY A 132 5.72 10.82 -6.56
CA GLY A 132 4.74 11.67 -5.90
C GLY A 132 3.30 11.40 -6.30
N TYR A 133 2.43 12.28 -5.82
CA TYR A 133 0.98 12.17 -5.99
C TYR A 133 0.56 12.53 -7.41
N PHE A 134 -0.38 11.75 -7.93
CA PHE A 134 -1.15 12.05 -9.14
C PHE A 134 -2.63 11.89 -8.78
N GLY A 135 -3.36 13.00 -8.73
CA GLY A 135 -4.75 13.02 -8.27
C GLY A 135 -5.73 12.29 -9.19
N PRO A 136 -6.97 12.13 -8.74
CA PRO A 136 -8.06 11.60 -9.55
C PRO A 136 -8.13 12.22 -10.96
N ARG A 137 -8.25 11.35 -11.99
CA ARG A 137 -8.40 11.81 -13.38
C ARG A 137 -9.27 10.86 -14.20
N PRO A 138 -10.48 10.52 -13.72
CA PRO A 138 -11.37 9.69 -14.51
C PRO A 138 -11.89 10.43 -15.75
N PRO A 139 -12.23 9.72 -16.84
CA PRO A 139 -12.90 10.35 -17.99
C PRO A 139 -14.33 10.81 -17.64
N VAL A 140 -14.92 11.65 -18.49
CA VAL A 140 -16.35 11.98 -18.42
C VAL A 140 -17.15 10.81 -18.97
N ASN A 141 -17.56 9.89 -18.11
CA ASN A 141 -18.31 8.68 -18.47
C ASN A 141 -19.46 8.37 -17.50
N GLY A 142 -19.70 9.24 -16.51
CA GLY A 142 -20.72 9.05 -15.47
C GLY A 142 -20.38 7.99 -14.41
N GLU A 143 -19.14 7.50 -14.39
CA GLU A 143 -18.68 6.53 -13.41
C GLU A 143 -18.07 7.22 -12.18
N LEU A 144 -18.52 6.79 -11.00
CA LEU A 144 -17.91 7.19 -9.74
C LEU A 144 -16.71 6.28 -9.45
N HIS A 145 -15.51 6.87 -9.44
CA HIS A 145 -14.27 6.15 -9.14
C HIS A 145 -13.98 6.19 -7.64
N ALA A 146 -13.46 5.09 -7.10
CA ALA A 146 -13.04 4.96 -5.71
C ALA A 146 -11.51 4.92 -5.61
N TYR A 147 -10.96 5.81 -4.80
CA TYR A 147 -9.52 5.95 -4.55
C TYR A 147 -9.20 5.40 -3.19
N HIS A 148 -8.41 4.32 -3.16
CA HIS A 148 -8.08 3.56 -1.96
C HIS A 148 -6.72 4.00 -1.43
N PHE A 149 -6.68 4.78 -0.35
CA PHE A 149 -5.46 5.15 0.36
C PHE A 149 -5.17 4.11 1.45
N ARG A 150 -4.36 3.12 1.13
CA ARG A 150 -4.05 2.01 2.03
C ARG A 150 -2.70 2.20 2.70
N VAL A 151 -2.70 2.16 4.04
CA VAL A 151 -1.50 2.22 4.88
C VAL A 151 -1.13 0.81 5.33
N TYR A 152 0.16 0.52 5.37
CA TYR A 152 0.76 -0.73 5.81
C TYR A 152 1.71 -0.45 6.97
N ALA A 153 1.53 -1.12 8.10
CA ALA A 153 2.48 -1.12 9.21
C ALA A 153 3.47 -2.27 9.06
N LEU A 154 4.76 -1.98 9.10
CA LEU A 154 5.83 -2.94 8.87
C LEU A 154 6.63 -3.21 10.14
N ASP A 155 7.06 -4.46 10.35
CA ASP A 155 7.85 -4.90 11.50
C ASP A 155 9.35 -4.59 11.37
N SER A 156 9.79 -4.12 10.21
CA SER A 156 11.21 -3.96 9.89
C SER A 156 11.48 -2.67 9.12
N ASP A 157 12.67 -2.12 9.28
CA ASP A 157 13.26 -1.16 8.36
C ASP A 157 13.89 -1.93 7.19
N LEU A 158 13.26 -1.84 6.03
CA LEU A 158 13.67 -2.58 4.84
C LEU A 158 14.73 -1.84 4.01
N GLY A 159 15.07 -0.60 4.35
CA GLY A 159 16.11 0.19 3.66
C GLY A 159 15.87 0.32 2.17
N LEU A 160 14.61 0.48 1.73
CA LEU A 160 14.25 0.47 0.31
C LEU A 160 14.76 1.70 -0.42
N GLU A 161 15.39 1.49 -1.57
CA GLU A 161 15.88 2.54 -2.43
C GLU A 161 14.75 3.23 -3.22
N ALA A 162 15.00 4.44 -3.73
CA ALA A 162 14.05 5.18 -4.54
C ALA A 162 13.76 4.48 -5.88
N GLY A 163 12.54 4.70 -6.42
CA GLY A 163 12.17 4.23 -7.75
C GLY A 163 11.27 2.99 -7.78
N LEU A 164 10.83 2.46 -6.64
CA LEU A 164 9.89 1.35 -6.62
C LEU A 164 8.49 1.80 -7.04
N ASN A 165 7.83 0.98 -7.86
CA ASN A 165 6.40 1.07 -8.12
C ASN A 165 5.59 0.22 -7.12
N LYS A 166 4.25 0.25 -7.23
CA LYS A 166 3.35 -0.53 -6.36
C LYS A 166 3.72 -2.02 -6.28
N ALA A 167 3.95 -2.68 -7.43
CA ALA A 167 4.20 -4.11 -7.45
C ALA A 167 5.51 -4.48 -6.76
N GLN A 168 6.57 -3.70 -7.02
CA GLN A 168 7.87 -3.89 -6.39
C GLN A 168 7.83 -3.59 -4.88
N LEU A 169 7.07 -2.56 -4.47
CA LEU A 169 6.87 -2.26 -3.04
C LEU A 169 6.12 -3.40 -2.34
N LEU A 170 5.03 -3.90 -2.92
CA LEU A 170 4.26 -5.01 -2.34
C LEU A 170 5.09 -6.29 -2.23
N GLU A 171 5.95 -6.59 -3.21
CA GLU A 171 6.90 -7.70 -3.15
C GLU A 171 7.94 -7.50 -2.03
N ALA A 172 8.45 -6.27 -1.86
CA ALA A 172 9.46 -5.97 -0.86
C ALA A 172 8.93 -6.02 0.59
N ILE A 173 7.65 -5.69 0.81
CA ILE A 173 7.02 -5.70 2.14
C ILE A 173 6.32 -7.03 2.45
N ASP A 174 6.30 -7.98 1.53
CA ASP A 174 5.67 -9.30 1.76
C ASP A 174 6.33 -10.01 2.95
N GLY A 175 5.49 -10.53 3.85
CA GLY A 175 5.95 -11.16 5.10
C GLY A 175 6.36 -10.19 6.22
N HIS A 176 6.33 -8.87 5.97
CA HIS A 176 6.69 -7.83 6.95
C HIS A 176 5.49 -6.99 7.43
N VAL A 177 4.30 -7.22 6.89
CA VAL A 177 3.11 -6.42 7.21
C VAL A 177 2.45 -6.93 8.48
N LEU A 178 2.39 -6.08 9.52
CA LEU A 178 1.72 -6.36 10.79
C LEU A 178 0.23 -6.05 10.76
N ALA A 179 -0.16 -4.96 10.08
CA ALA A 179 -1.55 -4.54 9.94
C ALA A 179 -1.70 -3.60 8.75
N THR A 180 -2.94 -3.41 8.31
CA THR A 180 -3.32 -2.41 7.30
C THR A 180 -4.43 -1.50 7.82
N GLY A 181 -4.69 -0.43 7.09
CA GLY A 181 -5.87 0.42 7.22
C GLY A 181 -6.11 1.19 5.94
N MET A 182 -7.33 1.64 5.70
CA MET A 182 -7.69 2.27 4.44
C MET A 182 -8.66 3.42 4.64
N LEU A 183 -8.34 4.57 4.02
CA LEU A 183 -9.29 5.63 3.70
C LEU A 183 -9.72 5.48 2.25
N MET A 184 -11.01 5.55 1.96
CA MET A 184 -11.54 5.56 0.61
C MET A 184 -12.17 6.92 0.32
N GLY A 185 -11.76 7.55 -0.79
CA GLY A 185 -12.41 8.75 -1.33
C GLY A 185 -13.02 8.46 -2.69
N HIS A 186 -14.03 9.24 -3.07
CA HIS A 186 -14.68 9.12 -4.36
C HIS A 186 -14.46 10.37 -5.21
N TYR A 187 -14.37 10.19 -6.52
CA TYR A 187 -14.35 11.29 -7.48
C TYR A 187 -15.03 10.86 -8.77
N GLU A 188 -15.86 11.74 -9.27
CA GLU A 188 -16.51 11.64 -10.60
C GLU A 188 -16.20 12.92 -11.38
N ARG A 189 -15.76 12.77 -12.63
CA ARG A 189 -15.62 13.90 -13.56
C ARG A 189 -17.00 14.28 -14.10
N LYS A 190 -17.50 15.45 -13.71
CA LYS A 190 -18.65 16.09 -14.32
C LYS A 190 -18.18 16.99 -15.47
N GLU A 191 -19.06 17.20 -16.45
CA GLU A 191 -18.77 18.03 -17.63
C GLU A 191 -18.18 19.40 -17.29
#